data_daa9818399d4dd68b871bc674c5ec254
#
_entry.id   daa9818399d4dd68b871bc674c5ec254
#
_cell.length_a   1.000
_cell.length_b   1.000
_cell.length_c   1.000
_cell.angle_alpha   90.00
_cell.angle_beta   90.00
_cell.angle_gamma   90.00
#
_symmetry.space_group_name_H-M   'P 1'
#
loop_
_entity.id
_entity.type
_entity.pdbx_description
1 polymer ?
#
loop_
_entity_poly.entity_id
_entity_poly.type
_entity_poly.pdbx_seq_one_letter_code
_entity_poly.pdbx_strand_id
1 'polypeptide(L)'
;AIMIAAKAASNTAGANHDIMSVSEREQTKFVHRERRMAIMIAAKAASSTEGANHGIMSVSDIVMRRDEKYMELLEQIEDYWTDRAEGYSQVNQEELAGDNRTNWRRELERHFPENRTNETYKILDIGTGPGFFSIILTEAGYQVTAVDYTEAMLEEAKKNAGAFAQKITYCQMDASHLAFADETFDAVVSRNLTWNLEDPEQAYKEWMRVLKKGGILLNYDANWYHHLFDAEKREEY
;
A
#
# COMPACT_ATOMS: atom_id res chain seq x y z
N ALA A 1 14.38 -9.92 11.47
CA ALA A 1 13.70 -9.13 10.45
C ALA A 1 14.67 -8.10 9.89
N ILE A 2 14.85 -8.05 8.60
CA ILE A 2 15.69 -7.05 7.93
C ILE A 2 14.70 -6.14 7.19
N MET A 3 14.68 -4.87 7.58
CA MET A 3 13.99 -3.84 6.83
C MET A 3 14.93 -3.44 5.69
N ILE A 4 14.62 -3.80 4.47
CA ILE A 4 15.26 -3.25 3.28
C ILE A 4 14.43 -2.03 2.89
N ALA A 5 14.68 -0.91 3.60
CA ALA A 5 14.11 0.37 3.21
C ALA A 5 14.80 0.86 1.94
N ALA A 6 14.07 1.52 1.10
CA ALA A 6 14.33 2.26 -0.15
C ALA A 6 15.72 2.92 -0.38
N LYS A 7 16.81 2.36 0.11
CA LYS A 7 18.18 2.83 -0.15
C LYS A 7 18.73 2.32 -1.49
N ALA A 8 18.08 1.33 -2.10
CA ALA A 8 18.47 0.81 -3.41
C ALA A 8 18.00 1.71 -4.57
N ALA A 9 17.01 2.57 -4.35
CA ALA A 9 16.48 3.46 -5.39
C ALA A 9 17.37 4.68 -5.68
N SER A 10 18.35 5.00 -4.81
CA SER A 10 19.20 6.19 -5.01
C SER A 10 20.52 5.93 -5.79
N ASN A 11 20.86 4.66 -6.08
CA ASN A 11 22.12 4.32 -6.74
C ASN A 11 21.99 3.61 -8.09
N THR A 12 20.79 3.50 -8.67
CA THR A 12 20.59 2.94 -10.02
C THR A 12 19.99 3.97 -10.97
N ALA A 13 20.59 5.15 -11.02
CA ALA A 13 20.24 6.20 -12.00
C ALA A 13 20.52 5.81 -13.46
N GLY A 14 20.79 4.56 -13.77
CA GLY A 14 21.11 4.09 -15.11
C GLY A 14 20.20 3.00 -15.68
N ALA A 15 19.25 2.45 -14.91
CA ALA A 15 18.45 1.32 -15.38
C ALA A 15 16.92 1.54 -15.35
N ASN A 16 16.44 2.69 -14.87
CA ASN A 16 15.01 2.94 -14.65
C ASN A 16 14.30 3.73 -15.75
N HIS A 17 14.97 4.05 -16.87
CA HIS A 17 14.34 4.86 -17.92
C HIS A 17 13.34 4.10 -18.82
N ASP A 18 13.33 2.76 -18.81
CA ASP A 18 12.49 1.97 -19.72
C ASP A 18 11.24 1.33 -19.09
N ILE A 19 11.06 1.40 -17.77
CA ILE A 19 9.92 0.75 -17.10
C ILE A 19 8.67 1.66 -17.03
N MET A 20 8.77 2.95 -17.34
CA MET A 20 7.71 3.93 -17.10
C MET A 20 7.15 4.61 -18.37
N SER A 21 7.09 3.96 -19.52
CA SER A 21 6.81 4.68 -20.78
C SER A 21 5.34 4.84 -21.20
N VAL A 22 4.35 4.28 -20.53
CA VAL A 22 2.95 4.33 -21.03
C VAL A 22 1.95 5.04 -20.12
N SER A 23 2.27 5.29 -18.88
CA SER A 23 1.27 5.80 -17.93
C SER A 23 1.66 7.09 -17.20
N GLU A 24 2.85 7.66 -17.46
CA GLU A 24 3.32 8.84 -16.69
C GLU A 24 2.34 10.02 -16.74
N ARG A 25 1.74 10.31 -17.90
CA ARG A 25 0.81 11.45 -18.02
C ARG A 25 -0.55 11.19 -17.33
N GLU A 26 -1.08 9.99 -17.38
CA GLU A 26 -2.32 9.65 -16.70
C GLU A 26 -2.09 9.40 -15.20
N GLN A 27 -0.98 8.77 -14.83
CA GLN A 27 -0.56 8.66 -13.44
C GLN A 27 -0.27 10.03 -12.82
N THR A 28 0.34 10.95 -13.55
CA THR A 28 0.59 12.33 -13.07
C THR A 28 -0.73 13.08 -12.84
N LYS A 29 -1.72 12.95 -13.74
CA LYS A 29 -3.05 13.54 -13.54
C LYS A 29 -3.79 12.89 -12.37
N PHE A 30 -3.68 11.59 -12.22
CA PHE A 30 -4.24 10.82 -11.11
C PHE A 30 -3.62 11.32 -9.80
N VAL A 31 -2.31 11.41 -9.70
CA VAL A 31 -1.56 11.87 -8.53
C VAL A 31 -1.89 13.31 -8.12
N HIS A 32 -2.04 14.22 -9.08
CA HIS A 32 -2.45 15.60 -8.75
C HIS A 32 -3.83 15.66 -8.12
N ARG A 33 -4.74 14.79 -8.55
CA ARG A 33 -6.08 14.67 -7.99
C ARG A 33 -6.03 14.07 -6.58
N GLU A 34 -5.21 13.03 -6.38
CA GLU A 34 -4.94 12.37 -5.10
C GLU A 34 -4.36 13.34 -4.06
N ARG A 35 -3.36 14.13 -4.45
CA ARG A 35 -2.73 15.13 -3.60
C ARG A 35 -3.71 16.17 -3.07
N ARG A 36 -4.64 16.64 -3.93
CA ARG A 36 -5.69 17.58 -3.50
C ARG A 36 -6.59 16.96 -2.44
N MET A 37 -6.86 15.68 -2.55
CA MET A 37 -7.73 14.95 -1.63
C MET A 37 -7.05 14.72 -0.28
N ALA A 38 -5.80 14.24 -0.26
CA ALA A 38 -5.03 14.08 0.99
C ALA A 38 -4.89 15.41 1.74
N ILE A 39 -4.64 16.51 1.02
CA ILE A 39 -4.60 17.86 1.60
C ILE A 39 -5.99 18.29 2.08
N MET A 40 -7.06 17.99 1.36
CA MET A 40 -8.44 18.29 1.77
C MET A 40 -8.86 17.49 3.00
N ILE A 41 -8.52 16.20 3.06
CA ILE A 41 -8.78 15.34 4.23
C ILE A 41 -8.03 15.89 5.44
N ALA A 42 -6.74 16.19 5.32
CA ALA A 42 -5.94 16.80 6.37
C ALA A 42 -6.43 18.18 6.79
N ALA A 43 -6.85 19.04 5.85
CA ALA A 43 -7.39 20.36 6.13
C ALA A 43 -8.77 20.30 6.80
N LYS A 44 -9.63 19.36 6.41
CA LYS A 44 -10.94 19.13 7.02
C LYS A 44 -10.81 18.59 8.45
N ALA A 45 -9.87 17.67 8.68
CA ALA A 45 -9.51 17.20 10.02
C ALA A 45 -8.97 18.34 10.91
N ALA A 46 -8.19 19.29 10.34
CA ALA A 46 -7.69 20.45 11.07
C ALA A 46 -8.79 21.51 11.36
N SER A 47 -9.77 21.69 10.47
CA SER A 47 -10.84 22.70 10.64
C SER A 47 -11.92 22.30 11.64
N SER A 48 -12.05 21.02 11.99
CA SER A 48 -13.01 20.56 13.01
C SER A 48 -12.55 20.85 14.45
N THR A 49 -11.39 21.45 14.67
CA THR A 49 -10.83 21.79 15.98
C THR A 49 -11.14 23.23 16.45
N GLU A 50 -11.78 24.07 15.65
CA GLU A 50 -12.16 25.43 16.06
C GLU A 50 -13.56 25.44 16.68
N GLY A 51 -13.63 25.23 17.99
CA GLY A 51 -14.90 25.38 18.71
C GLY A 51 -14.99 24.77 20.10
N ALA A 52 -13.90 24.27 20.68
CA ALA A 52 -13.95 23.65 22.01
C ALA A 52 -13.56 24.62 23.12
N ASN A 53 -14.49 24.88 24.03
CA ASN A 53 -14.31 25.55 25.30
C ASN A 53 -13.15 24.90 26.10
N HIS A 54 -12.29 25.74 26.74
CA HIS A 54 -11.14 25.37 27.54
C HIS A 54 -11.54 24.69 28.87
N GLY A 55 -12.03 23.44 28.80
CA GLY A 55 -12.10 22.53 29.94
C GLY A 55 -10.89 21.56 29.88
N ILE A 56 -10.28 21.26 31.05
CA ILE A 56 -9.24 20.22 31.13
C ILE A 56 -9.90 18.89 30.76
N MET A 57 -9.56 18.37 29.59
CA MET A 57 -10.05 17.06 29.12
C MET A 57 -9.33 15.94 29.89
N SER A 58 -10.07 14.90 30.26
CA SER A 58 -9.45 13.69 30.79
C SER A 58 -8.66 12.95 29.70
N VAL A 59 -7.70 12.12 30.13
CA VAL A 59 -6.92 11.28 29.21
C VAL A 59 -7.86 10.35 28.41
N SER A 60 -8.92 9.84 29.04
CA SER A 60 -9.94 9.02 28.39
C SER A 60 -10.69 9.77 27.28
N ASP A 61 -11.04 11.05 27.52
CA ASP A 61 -11.73 11.87 26.51
C ASP A 61 -10.80 12.17 25.31
N ILE A 62 -9.51 12.35 25.57
CA ILE A 62 -8.50 12.57 24.52
C ILE A 62 -8.35 11.31 23.66
N VAL A 63 -8.28 10.13 24.27
CA VAL A 63 -8.18 8.85 23.57
C VAL A 63 -9.44 8.61 22.74
N MET A 64 -10.63 8.75 23.33
CA MET A 64 -11.91 8.57 22.64
C MET A 64 -12.04 9.47 21.40
N ARG A 65 -11.69 10.76 21.52
CA ARG A 65 -11.71 11.67 20.37
C ARG A 65 -10.69 11.35 19.30
N ARG A 66 -9.54 10.80 19.68
CA ARG A 66 -8.53 10.33 18.73
C ARG A 66 -9.07 9.15 17.93
N ASP A 67 -9.70 8.19 18.62
CA ASP A 67 -10.26 7.00 17.98
C ASP A 67 -11.44 7.35 17.07
N GLU A 68 -12.34 8.24 17.50
CA GLU A 68 -13.43 8.75 16.64
C GLU A 68 -12.89 9.41 15.38
N LYS A 69 -11.92 10.28 15.51
CA LYS A 69 -11.30 10.96 14.37
C LYS A 69 -10.58 9.99 13.43
N TYR A 70 -9.94 8.97 13.97
CA TYR A 70 -9.31 7.92 13.17
C TYR A 70 -10.35 7.15 12.36
N MET A 71 -11.47 6.78 12.96
CA MET A 71 -12.57 6.09 12.27
C MET A 71 -13.19 6.95 11.18
N GLU A 72 -13.44 8.24 11.44
CA GLU A 72 -13.92 9.18 10.42
C GLU A 72 -12.96 9.29 9.22
N LEU A 73 -11.65 9.26 9.47
CA LEU A 73 -10.66 9.29 8.40
C LEU A 73 -10.65 8.00 7.59
N LEU A 74 -10.77 6.85 8.25
CA LEU A 74 -10.85 5.55 7.57
C LEU A 74 -12.09 5.46 6.68
N GLU A 75 -13.25 5.94 7.13
CA GLU A 75 -14.46 6.02 6.31
C GLU A 75 -14.25 6.89 5.05
N GLN A 76 -13.60 8.05 5.19
CA GLN A 76 -13.29 8.93 4.06
C GLN A 76 -12.31 8.28 3.07
N ILE A 77 -11.35 7.52 3.57
CA ILE A 77 -10.40 6.75 2.75
C ILE A 77 -11.14 5.63 1.99
N GLU A 78 -12.03 4.91 2.65
CA GLU A 78 -12.83 3.84 2.05
C GLU A 78 -13.74 4.39 0.94
N ASP A 79 -14.49 5.46 1.20
CA ASP A 79 -15.34 6.13 0.22
C ASP A 79 -14.51 6.57 -1.00
N TYR A 80 -13.37 7.21 -0.74
CA TYR A 80 -12.48 7.69 -1.79
C TYR A 80 -11.99 6.59 -2.71
N TRP A 81 -11.52 5.46 -2.14
CA TRP A 81 -11.01 4.34 -2.92
C TRP A 81 -12.13 3.49 -3.53
N THR A 82 -13.32 3.45 -2.92
CA THR A 82 -14.52 2.82 -3.49
C THR A 82 -14.89 3.47 -4.81
N ASP A 83 -14.94 4.80 -4.86
CA ASP A 83 -15.26 5.56 -6.07
C ASP A 83 -14.23 5.37 -7.20
N ARG A 84 -13.02 4.93 -6.87
CA ARG A 84 -11.89 4.78 -7.80
C ARG A 84 -11.55 3.34 -8.14
N ALA A 85 -12.16 2.38 -7.50
CA ALA A 85 -11.77 0.98 -7.60
C ALA A 85 -11.77 0.49 -9.06
N GLU A 86 -12.81 0.80 -9.84
CA GLU A 86 -12.91 0.40 -11.25
C GLU A 86 -11.82 1.04 -12.11
N GLY A 87 -11.61 2.36 -11.98
CA GLY A 87 -10.60 3.08 -12.76
C GLY A 87 -9.18 2.64 -12.43
N TYR A 88 -8.90 2.38 -11.15
CA TYR A 88 -7.60 1.88 -10.72
C TYR A 88 -7.38 0.42 -11.12
N SER A 89 -8.47 -0.37 -11.17
CA SER A 89 -8.46 -1.74 -11.68
C SER A 89 -8.07 -1.81 -13.16
N GLN A 90 -8.53 -0.86 -14.00
CA GLN A 90 -8.14 -0.81 -15.41
C GLN A 90 -6.63 -0.62 -15.58
N VAL A 91 -6.02 0.32 -14.85
CA VAL A 91 -4.57 0.53 -14.86
C VAL A 91 -3.84 -0.75 -14.42
N ASN A 92 -4.35 -1.42 -13.40
CA ASN A 92 -3.80 -2.68 -12.90
C ASN A 92 -3.86 -3.80 -13.95
N GLN A 93 -4.95 -3.91 -14.70
CA GLN A 93 -5.09 -4.86 -15.80
C GLN A 93 -4.09 -4.60 -16.93
N GLU A 94 -3.83 -3.33 -17.26
CA GLU A 94 -2.82 -2.94 -18.25
C GLU A 94 -1.42 -3.36 -17.80
N GLU A 95 -1.07 -3.12 -16.52
CA GLU A 95 0.20 -3.58 -15.94
C GLU A 95 0.33 -5.11 -15.95
N LEU A 96 -0.76 -5.84 -15.64
CA LEU A 96 -0.80 -7.30 -15.68
C LEU A 96 -0.67 -7.86 -17.12
N ALA A 97 -1.15 -7.16 -18.12
CA ALA A 97 -1.02 -7.57 -19.51
C ALA A 97 0.36 -7.30 -20.12
N GLY A 98 1.15 -6.39 -19.51
CA GLY A 98 2.44 -5.97 -20.00
C GLY A 98 3.63 -6.66 -19.31
N ASP A 99 4.84 -6.19 -19.66
CA ASP A 99 6.12 -6.68 -19.11
C ASP A 99 6.27 -6.41 -17.60
N ASN A 100 5.53 -5.44 -17.06
CA ASN A 100 5.53 -5.10 -15.63
C ASN A 100 5.25 -6.30 -14.74
N ARG A 101 4.36 -7.19 -15.17
CA ARG A 101 4.06 -8.46 -14.47
C ARG A 101 5.32 -9.29 -14.21
N THR A 102 6.13 -9.51 -15.24
CA THR A 102 7.36 -10.30 -15.12
C THR A 102 8.46 -9.56 -14.40
N ASN A 103 8.58 -8.25 -14.63
CA ASN A 103 9.60 -7.42 -14.02
C ASN A 103 9.39 -7.30 -12.51
N TRP A 104 8.16 -7.01 -12.06
CA TRP A 104 7.83 -6.94 -10.64
C TRP A 104 7.97 -8.29 -9.95
N ARG A 105 7.54 -9.39 -10.57
CA ARG A 105 7.76 -10.71 -9.99
C ARG A 105 9.23 -10.98 -9.76
N ARG A 106 10.11 -10.74 -10.76
CA ARG A 106 11.55 -10.90 -10.63
C ARG A 106 12.14 -9.99 -9.55
N GLU A 107 11.65 -8.76 -9.48
CA GLU A 107 12.08 -7.79 -8.47
C GLU A 107 11.77 -8.28 -7.05
N LEU A 108 10.57 -8.77 -6.80
CA LEU A 108 10.19 -9.32 -5.50
C LEU A 108 10.98 -10.59 -5.16
N GLU A 109 11.05 -11.55 -6.11
CA GLU A 109 11.67 -12.86 -5.92
C GLU A 109 13.17 -12.78 -5.63
N ARG A 110 13.88 -11.78 -6.15
CA ARG A 110 15.33 -11.63 -5.90
C ARG A 110 15.68 -11.35 -4.43
N HIS A 111 14.70 -10.91 -3.63
CA HIS A 111 14.86 -10.66 -2.20
C HIS A 111 14.48 -11.85 -1.34
N PHE A 112 13.75 -12.81 -1.90
CA PHE A 112 13.32 -13.99 -1.15
C PHE A 112 14.46 -15.03 -1.03
N PRO A 113 14.49 -15.84 0.06
CA PRO A 113 15.50 -16.88 0.23
C PRO A 113 15.51 -17.88 -0.94
N GLU A 114 16.71 -18.26 -1.43
CA GLU A 114 16.85 -19.18 -2.55
C GLU A 114 16.33 -20.59 -2.25
N ASN A 115 16.42 -21.04 -0.99
CA ASN A 115 16.00 -22.36 -0.54
C ASN A 115 14.53 -22.48 -0.17
N ARG A 116 13.68 -21.48 -0.53
CA ARG A 116 12.25 -21.51 -0.28
C ARG A 116 11.52 -22.52 -1.15
N THR A 117 10.41 -23.03 -0.65
CA THR A 117 9.41 -23.74 -1.45
C THR A 117 8.21 -22.83 -1.61
N ASN A 118 7.88 -22.41 -2.84
CA ASN A 118 6.83 -21.41 -3.10
C ASN A 118 5.49 -21.83 -2.50
N GLU A 119 5.11 -23.10 -2.59
CA GLU A 119 3.83 -23.63 -2.10
C GLU A 119 3.66 -23.53 -0.58
N THR A 120 4.73 -23.31 0.17
CA THR A 120 4.69 -23.15 1.63
C THR A 120 5.11 -21.76 2.09
N TYR A 121 5.64 -20.93 1.19
CA TYR A 121 6.09 -19.57 1.50
C TYR A 121 4.89 -18.62 1.54
N LYS A 122 4.59 -18.11 2.75
CA LYS A 122 3.42 -17.28 3.01
C LYS A 122 3.75 -15.82 2.84
N ILE A 123 3.03 -15.15 1.96
CA ILE A 123 3.20 -13.73 1.66
C ILE A 123 1.93 -12.97 2.05
N LEU A 124 2.11 -11.86 2.75
CA LEU A 124 1.07 -10.88 3.03
C LEU A 124 1.27 -9.68 2.11
N ASP A 125 0.27 -9.38 1.28
CA ASP A 125 0.21 -8.20 0.41
C ASP A 125 -0.72 -7.17 1.06
N ILE A 126 -0.15 -6.09 1.59
CA ILE A 126 -0.88 -5.06 2.34
C ILE A 126 -1.15 -3.85 1.46
N GLY A 127 -2.42 -3.41 1.44
CA GLY A 127 -2.90 -2.43 0.50
C GLY A 127 -2.86 -2.99 -0.92
N THR A 128 -3.39 -4.21 -1.07
CA THR A 128 -3.33 -4.97 -2.34
C THR A 128 -3.99 -4.23 -3.49
N GLY A 129 -4.93 -3.30 -3.20
CA GLY A 129 -5.74 -2.63 -4.20
C GLY A 129 -6.42 -3.64 -5.13
N PRO A 130 -6.38 -3.42 -6.48
CA PRO A 130 -6.92 -4.36 -7.45
C PRO A 130 -6.08 -5.64 -7.66
N GLY A 131 -5.12 -5.93 -6.77
CA GLY A 131 -4.51 -7.25 -6.62
C GLY A 131 -3.22 -7.51 -7.39
N PHE A 132 -2.51 -6.50 -7.90
CA PHE A 132 -1.36 -6.70 -8.78
C PHE A 132 -0.30 -7.64 -8.19
N PHE A 133 0.23 -7.34 -6.98
CA PHE A 133 1.23 -8.19 -6.33
C PHE A 133 0.65 -9.55 -5.93
N SER A 134 -0.56 -9.55 -5.38
CA SER A 134 -1.24 -10.79 -5.00
C SER A 134 -1.40 -11.76 -6.17
N ILE A 135 -1.73 -11.25 -7.37
CA ILE A 135 -1.91 -12.06 -8.58
C ILE A 135 -0.58 -12.64 -9.06
N ILE A 136 0.43 -11.79 -9.28
CA ILE A 136 1.71 -12.25 -9.83
C ILE A 136 2.45 -13.22 -8.91
N LEU A 137 2.29 -13.06 -7.60
CA LEU A 137 2.87 -13.97 -6.60
C LEU A 137 2.11 -15.29 -6.51
N THR A 138 0.76 -15.26 -6.59
CA THR A 138 -0.04 -16.49 -6.62
C THR A 138 0.21 -17.32 -7.88
N GLU A 139 0.40 -16.66 -9.03
CA GLU A 139 0.78 -17.33 -10.28
C GLU A 139 2.18 -17.98 -10.19
N ALA A 140 3.08 -17.39 -9.42
CA ALA A 140 4.39 -17.98 -9.13
C ALA A 140 4.33 -19.13 -8.10
N GLY A 141 3.14 -19.47 -7.59
CA GLY A 141 2.90 -20.59 -6.69
C GLY A 141 2.98 -20.28 -5.21
N TYR A 142 3.12 -19.00 -4.80
CA TYR A 142 3.17 -18.62 -3.40
C TYR A 142 1.78 -18.68 -2.73
N GLN A 143 1.77 -18.87 -1.39
CA GLN A 143 0.57 -18.71 -0.58
C GLN A 143 0.37 -17.23 -0.25
N VAL A 144 -0.63 -16.62 -0.86
CA VAL A 144 -0.86 -15.17 -0.74
C VAL A 144 -2.10 -14.86 0.08
N THR A 145 -1.93 -13.97 1.05
CA THR A 145 -3.02 -13.28 1.75
C THR A 145 -2.98 -11.81 1.32
N ALA A 146 -4.09 -11.34 0.77
CA ALA A 146 -4.28 -9.99 0.26
C ALA A 146 -5.13 -9.19 1.26
N VAL A 147 -4.63 -8.06 1.72
CA VAL A 147 -5.33 -7.15 2.64
C VAL A 147 -5.53 -5.80 1.98
N ASP A 148 -6.75 -5.29 2.08
CA ASP A 148 -7.08 -3.91 1.76
C ASP A 148 -8.16 -3.42 2.73
N TYR A 149 -8.20 -2.13 3.01
CA TYR A 149 -9.26 -1.55 3.84
C TYR A 149 -10.57 -1.42 3.05
N THR A 150 -10.49 -1.19 1.74
CA THR A 150 -11.62 -0.95 0.85
C THR A 150 -12.14 -2.25 0.25
N GLU A 151 -13.38 -2.62 0.56
CA GLU A 151 -14.00 -3.83 0.02
C GLU A 151 -14.09 -3.82 -1.51
N ALA A 152 -14.40 -2.66 -2.10
CA ALA A 152 -14.46 -2.50 -3.55
C ALA A 152 -13.12 -2.83 -4.25
N MET A 153 -11.99 -2.53 -3.60
CA MET A 153 -10.67 -2.91 -4.09
C MET A 153 -10.47 -4.43 -4.08
N LEU A 154 -10.89 -5.10 -3.01
CA LEU A 154 -10.82 -6.56 -2.92
C LEU A 154 -11.72 -7.25 -3.95
N GLU A 155 -12.89 -6.68 -4.25
CA GLU A 155 -13.76 -7.19 -5.32
C GLU A 155 -13.10 -7.06 -6.70
N GLU A 156 -12.45 -5.94 -6.98
CA GLU A 156 -11.66 -5.78 -8.20
C GLU A 156 -10.47 -6.74 -8.25
N ALA A 157 -9.77 -6.94 -7.13
CA ALA A 157 -8.68 -7.91 -7.03
C ALA A 157 -9.16 -9.34 -7.35
N LYS A 158 -10.32 -9.75 -6.84
CA LYS A 158 -10.93 -11.05 -7.15
C LYS A 158 -11.26 -11.20 -8.64
N LYS A 159 -11.83 -10.15 -9.25
CA LYS A 159 -12.14 -10.13 -10.70
C LYS A 159 -10.87 -10.26 -11.53
N ASN A 160 -9.84 -9.46 -11.22
CA ASN A 160 -8.57 -9.43 -11.93
C ASN A 160 -7.79 -10.76 -11.80
N ALA A 161 -7.89 -11.41 -10.64
CA ALA A 161 -7.24 -12.70 -10.41
C ALA A 161 -7.84 -13.85 -11.22
N GLY A 162 -9.10 -13.73 -11.67
CA GLY A 162 -9.76 -14.72 -12.50
C GLY A 162 -9.67 -16.14 -11.91
N ALA A 163 -9.03 -17.07 -12.61
CA ALA A 163 -8.89 -18.45 -12.16
C ALA A 163 -8.02 -18.60 -10.88
N PHE A 164 -7.21 -17.62 -10.55
CA PHE A 164 -6.37 -17.62 -9.35
C PHE A 164 -7.09 -17.07 -8.12
N ALA A 165 -8.27 -16.45 -8.26
CA ALA A 165 -9.01 -15.85 -7.16
C ALA A 165 -9.25 -16.81 -5.98
N GLN A 166 -9.51 -18.09 -6.28
CA GLN A 166 -9.73 -19.13 -5.26
C GLN A 166 -8.46 -19.52 -4.48
N LYS A 167 -7.28 -19.11 -4.96
CA LYS A 167 -5.99 -19.41 -4.35
C LYS A 167 -5.46 -18.27 -3.47
N ILE A 168 -6.10 -17.11 -3.52
CA ILE A 168 -5.73 -15.94 -2.73
C ILE A 168 -6.71 -15.83 -1.55
N THR A 169 -6.20 -15.62 -0.35
CA THR A 169 -7.03 -15.29 0.82
C THR A 169 -7.22 -13.77 0.87
N TYR A 170 -8.45 -13.30 0.75
CA TYR A 170 -8.77 -11.86 0.82
C TYR A 170 -9.31 -11.49 2.18
N CYS A 171 -8.80 -10.42 2.77
CA CYS A 171 -9.22 -9.93 4.08
C CYS A 171 -9.38 -8.40 4.03
N GLN A 172 -10.56 -7.91 4.39
CA GLN A 172 -10.76 -6.48 4.63
C GLN A 172 -10.20 -6.13 6.01
N MET A 173 -9.13 -5.33 6.05
CA MET A 173 -8.46 -4.93 7.29
C MET A 173 -7.77 -3.58 7.13
N ASP A 174 -7.65 -2.88 8.25
CA ASP A 174 -6.77 -1.75 8.39
C ASP A 174 -5.29 -2.20 8.44
N ALA A 175 -4.46 -1.59 7.62
CA ALA A 175 -3.02 -1.88 7.56
C ALA A 175 -2.28 -1.62 8.88
N SER A 176 -2.83 -0.76 9.74
CA SER A 176 -2.27 -0.41 11.05
C SER A 176 -2.74 -1.34 12.17
N HIS A 177 -3.75 -2.23 11.90
CA HIS A 177 -4.36 -3.13 12.88
C HIS A 177 -4.68 -4.48 12.25
N LEU A 178 -3.67 -5.35 12.18
CA LEU A 178 -3.79 -6.64 11.51
C LEU A 178 -4.27 -7.74 12.45
N ALA A 179 -5.39 -8.41 12.13
CA ALA A 179 -5.96 -9.50 12.90
C ALA A 179 -5.27 -10.87 12.65
N PHE A 180 -3.94 -10.85 12.46
CA PHE A 180 -3.14 -12.06 12.33
C PHE A 180 -2.28 -12.28 13.57
N ALA A 181 -1.94 -13.54 13.85
CA ALA A 181 -0.99 -13.88 14.90
C ALA A 181 0.41 -13.38 14.57
N ASP A 182 1.24 -13.18 15.62
CA ASP A 182 2.65 -12.86 15.45
C ASP A 182 3.36 -13.94 14.62
N GLU A 183 4.38 -13.53 13.89
CA GLU A 183 5.26 -14.43 13.14
C GLU A 183 4.51 -15.39 12.18
N THR A 184 3.47 -14.88 11.48
CA THR A 184 2.63 -15.70 10.59
C THR A 184 3.21 -15.80 9.18
N PHE A 185 3.80 -14.71 8.64
CA PHE A 185 4.19 -14.59 7.24
C PHE A 185 5.69 -14.65 7.06
N ASP A 186 6.12 -15.25 5.96
CA ASP A 186 7.53 -15.33 5.56
C ASP A 186 7.98 -14.03 4.87
N ALA A 187 7.05 -13.36 4.17
CA ALA A 187 7.27 -12.05 3.60
C ALA A 187 6.02 -11.16 3.77
N VAL A 188 6.26 -9.86 3.90
CA VAL A 188 5.25 -8.81 3.79
C VAL A 188 5.65 -7.94 2.61
N VAL A 189 4.72 -7.68 1.70
CA VAL A 189 4.90 -6.80 0.55
C VAL A 189 3.84 -5.71 0.57
N SER A 190 4.20 -4.51 0.10
CA SER A 190 3.28 -3.40 -0.08
C SER A 190 3.74 -2.51 -1.23
N ARG A 191 2.79 -1.89 -1.93
CA ARG A 191 3.06 -0.97 -3.03
C ARG A 191 2.10 0.21 -3.01
N ASN A 192 2.65 1.43 -3.02
CA ASN A 192 1.90 2.69 -3.09
C ASN A 192 0.88 2.87 -1.94
N LEU A 193 1.21 2.45 -0.73
CA LEU A 193 0.30 2.50 0.42
C LEU A 193 0.72 3.51 1.47
N THR A 194 2.02 3.58 1.84
CA THR A 194 2.43 4.27 3.09
C THR A 194 2.21 5.77 3.07
N TRP A 195 2.14 6.40 1.91
CA TRP A 195 1.80 7.82 1.77
C TRP A 195 0.35 8.15 2.17
N ASN A 196 -0.52 7.15 2.24
CA ASN A 196 -1.95 7.27 2.56
C ASN A 196 -2.28 6.88 4.01
N LEU A 197 -1.30 6.45 4.79
CA LEU A 197 -1.48 6.05 6.19
C LEU A 197 -1.41 7.26 7.12
N GLU A 198 -2.32 7.33 8.11
CA GLU A 198 -2.28 8.35 9.15
C GLU A 198 -1.09 8.13 10.10
N ASP A 199 -0.85 6.88 10.49
CA ASP A 199 0.24 6.48 11.37
C ASP A 199 1.09 5.38 10.72
N PRO A 200 2.03 5.74 9.82
CA PRO A 200 2.92 4.76 9.19
C PRO A 200 3.79 4.00 10.19
N GLU A 201 4.14 4.63 11.32
CA GLU A 201 4.94 3.98 12.36
C GLU A 201 4.19 2.82 13.00
N GLN A 202 2.90 3.01 13.32
CA GLN A 202 2.05 1.97 13.85
C GLN A 202 1.85 0.85 12.81
N ALA A 203 1.62 1.20 11.56
CA ALA A 203 1.49 0.22 10.48
C ALA A 203 2.74 -0.65 10.34
N TYR A 204 3.94 -0.03 10.31
CA TYR A 204 5.19 -0.81 10.26
C TYR A 204 5.40 -1.71 11.49
N LYS A 205 4.97 -1.28 12.68
CA LYS A 205 5.02 -2.15 13.89
C LYS A 205 4.16 -3.39 13.71
N GLU A 206 2.94 -3.25 13.17
CA GLU A 206 2.04 -4.36 12.88
C GLU A 206 2.61 -5.28 11.79
N TRP A 207 3.16 -4.71 10.71
CA TRP A 207 3.78 -5.49 9.64
C TRP A 207 4.97 -6.33 10.15
N MET A 208 5.79 -5.71 11.00
CA MET A 208 6.90 -6.42 11.64
C MET A 208 6.46 -7.47 12.65
N ARG A 209 5.34 -7.25 13.36
CA ARG A 209 4.78 -8.21 14.32
C ARG A 209 4.32 -9.49 13.64
N VAL A 210 3.61 -9.36 12.50
CA VAL A 210 3.10 -10.52 11.76
C VAL A 210 4.15 -11.23 10.91
N LEU A 211 5.30 -10.59 10.72
CA LEU A 211 6.43 -11.15 9.98
C LEU A 211 7.23 -12.10 10.85
N LYS A 212 7.55 -13.29 10.34
CA LYS A 212 8.41 -14.27 11.02
C LYS A 212 9.81 -13.71 11.27
N LYS A 213 10.51 -14.24 12.27
CA LYS A 213 11.94 -13.95 12.49
C LYS A 213 12.75 -14.35 11.25
N GLY A 214 13.53 -13.40 10.72
CA GLY A 214 14.27 -13.58 9.47
C GLY A 214 13.41 -13.44 8.20
N GLY A 215 12.14 -13.12 8.34
CA GLY A 215 11.24 -12.78 7.23
C GLY A 215 11.62 -11.44 6.58
N ILE A 216 11.00 -11.15 5.45
CA ILE A 216 11.36 -10.01 4.59
C ILE A 216 10.18 -9.05 4.45
N LEU A 217 10.44 -7.76 4.67
CA LEU A 217 9.51 -6.69 4.39
C LEU A 217 9.98 -5.93 3.14
N LEU A 218 9.15 -5.89 2.11
CA LEU A 218 9.36 -5.11 0.89
C LEU A 218 8.25 -4.08 0.74
N ASN A 219 8.60 -2.80 0.86
CA ASN A 219 7.68 -1.71 0.60
C ASN A 219 8.19 -0.86 -0.55
N TYR A 220 7.34 -0.64 -1.55
CA TYR A 220 7.61 0.14 -2.74
C TYR A 220 6.62 1.29 -2.83
N ASP A 221 7.07 2.49 -2.47
CA ASP A 221 6.29 3.71 -2.65
C ASP A 221 6.95 4.64 -3.64
N ALA A 222 6.14 5.33 -4.41
CA ALA A 222 6.63 6.40 -5.25
C ALA A 222 7.02 7.61 -4.39
N ASN A 223 8.13 8.25 -4.75
CA ASN A 223 8.57 9.46 -4.07
C ASN A 223 7.81 10.69 -4.59
N TRP A 224 6.50 10.73 -4.31
CA TRP A 224 5.58 11.78 -4.77
C TRP A 224 5.97 13.19 -4.33
N TYR A 225 6.71 13.31 -3.24
CA TYR A 225 7.07 14.58 -2.62
C TYR A 225 8.52 15.00 -2.91
N HIS A 226 9.25 14.28 -3.77
CA HIS A 226 10.66 14.57 -4.06
C HIS A 226 10.86 16.01 -4.53
N HIS A 227 9.96 16.53 -5.36
CA HIS A 227 9.97 17.90 -5.84
C HIS A 227 9.89 18.97 -4.73
N LEU A 228 9.41 18.63 -3.53
CA LEU A 228 9.38 19.56 -2.40
C LEU A 228 10.77 19.78 -1.78
N PHE A 229 11.66 18.81 -1.93
CA PHE A 229 12.99 18.78 -1.33
C PHE A 229 14.14 18.92 -2.35
N ASP A 230 13.83 18.86 -3.65
CA ASP A 230 14.78 18.95 -4.74
C ASP A 230 14.45 20.17 -5.60
N ALA A 231 15.41 21.14 -5.66
CA ALA A 231 15.21 22.40 -6.36
C ALA A 231 15.11 22.22 -7.89
N GLU A 232 15.85 21.27 -8.47
CA GLU A 232 15.82 20.99 -9.91
C GLU A 232 14.48 20.38 -10.31
N LYS A 233 13.90 19.54 -9.46
CA LYS A 233 12.59 18.93 -9.72
C LYS A 233 11.39 19.81 -9.41
N ARG A 234 11.59 20.96 -8.75
CA ARG A 234 10.51 21.95 -8.57
C ARG A 234 10.16 22.67 -9.87
N GLU A 235 11.10 22.81 -10.78
CA GLU A 235 10.90 23.50 -12.07
C GLU A 235 10.21 22.60 -13.11
N GLU A 236 10.16 21.27 -12.89
CA GLU A 236 9.49 20.30 -13.76
C GLU A 236 8.00 20.11 -13.41
N TYR A 237 7.52 20.68 -12.29
CA TYR A 237 6.16 20.59 -11.77
C TYR A 237 5.41 21.92 -11.87
#